data_12b9ef3e2b7b7021d2e18f8482febe6a
#
_entry.id   12b9ef3e2b7b7021d2e18f8482febe6a
#
_cell.length_a   1.000
_cell.length_b   1.000
_cell.length_c   1.000
_cell.angle_alpha   90.00
_cell.angle_beta   90.00
_cell.angle_gamma   90.00
#
_symmetry.space_group_name_H-M   'P 1'
#
loop_
_entity.id
_entity.type
_entity.pdbx_description
1 polymer ?
#
loop_
_entity_poly.entity_id
_entity_poly.type
_entity_poly.pdbx_seq_one_letter_code
_entity_poly.pdbx_strand_id
1 'polypeptide(L)'
;MKKVLALVLAVIMLMAVAAAETVNTKETIKVGVVQLVDMADSDSAYEGMLATIAEAGLSDKIIVERQSAAGDAGTMTTIIQGFVDGGYDLIVPVLTPPAQAAVNICGGEIPIIFMSVVDPVYSKIMPDWNTVSPDFLATGTSNTIPADLMIETANDITPIAEGEKIFIMYNTSQNNAQCTMEAAAAYCDSMGYAYDVVGYTDVPDSVTQANALDPDEYAYVYVALDSVIAANFNQLGETLTEMGIPVYGVADAMTKGGALCSYGVDYTIVGNMTGEMIVEWYNGTALEDMPCRRYSEFSLVINSDVQAALGIELPEDYAAQATYVTTVRAN
;
A
#
# COMPACT_ATOMS: atom_id res chain seq x y z
N MET A 1 -45.61 12.42 33.16
CA MET A 1 -44.24 12.92 33.42
C MET A 1 -43.25 11.77 33.73
N LYS A 2 -43.50 10.88 34.72
CA LYS A 2 -42.54 9.80 35.06
C LYS A 2 -42.32 8.78 33.91
N LYS A 3 -43.33 8.47 33.08
CA LYS A 3 -43.19 7.55 31.93
C LYS A 3 -42.42 8.17 30.74
N VAL A 4 -42.52 9.51 30.54
CA VAL A 4 -41.82 10.22 29.49
C VAL A 4 -40.35 10.38 29.89
N LEU A 5 -40.05 10.62 31.19
CA LEU A 5 -38.70 10.70 31.71
C LEU A 5 -37.96 9.36 31.63
N ALA A 6 -38.66 8.24 31.86
CA ALA A 6 -38.09 6.88 31.71
C ALA A 6 -37.82 6.53 30.24
N LEU A 7 -38.65 7.01 29.30
CA LEU A 7 -38.43 6.79 27.87
C LEU A 7 -37.24 7.62 27.35
N VAL A 8 -37.09 8.86 27.83
CA VAL A 8 -35.96 9.73 27.47
C VAL A 8 -34.64 9.20 28.05
N LEU A 9 -34.64 8.67 29.28
CA LEU A 9 -33.48 8.02 29.89
C LEU A 9 -33.13 6.69 29.16
N ALA A 10 -34.10 5.92 28.71
CA ALA A 10 -33.84 4.71 27.92
C ALA A 10 -33.29 5.03 26.53
N VAL A 11 -33.77 6.10 25.88
CA VAL A 11 -33.21 6.56 24.58
C VAL A 11 -31.80 7.14 24.74
N ILE A 12 -31.53 7.86 25.82
CA ILE A 12 -30.17 8.36 26.13
C ILE A 12 -29.23 7.19 26.46
N MET A 13 -29.69 6.14 27.17
CA MET A 13 -28.89 4.93 27.38
C MET A 13 -28.69 4.13 26.07
N LEU A 14 -29.66 4.08 25.15
CA LEU A 14 -29.47 3.44 23.85
C LEU A 14 -28.51 4.24 22.94
N MET A 15 -28.52 5.58 23.01
CA MET A 15 -27.55 6.40 22.26
C MET A 15 -26.14 6.36 22.86
N ALA A 16 -26.01 6.12 24.18
CA ALA A 16 -24.70 5.95 24.82
C ALA A 16 -24.05 4.57 24.50
N VAL A 17 -24.85 3.57 24.10
CA VAL A 17 -24.33 2.24 23.71
C VAL A 17 -23.76 2.25 22.29
N ALA A 18 -24.25 3.13 21.40
CA ALA A 18 -23.73 3.23 20.02
C ALA A 18 -22.37 3.96 19.90
N ALA A 19 -21.92 4.67 20.97
CA ALA A 19 -20.64 5.38 20.98
C ALA A 19 -19.52 4.58 21.68
N ALA A 20 -19.78 3.37 22.15
CA ALA A 20 -18.86 2.59 23.00
C ALA A 20 -17.98 1.60 22.22
N GLU A 21 -18.18 1.45 20.92
CA GLU A 21 -17.49 0.40 20.12
C GLU A 21 -16.17 0.83 19.50
N THR A 22 -15.84 2.12 19.53
CA THR A 22 -14.58 2.65 18.97
C THR A 22 -13.40 2.56 19.93
N VAL A 23 -13.66 2.28 21.20
CA VAL A 23 -12.65 2.19 22.27
C VAL A 23 -12.57 0.76 22.78
N ASN A 24 -11.35 0.20 22.83
CA ASN A 24 -11.17 -1.10 23.45
C ASN A 24 -11.44 -1.07 24.95
N THR A 25 -12.24 -2.02 25.44
CA THR A 25 -12.54 -2.22 26.86
C THR A 25 -12.09 -3.59 27.38
N LYS A 26 -11.50 -4.42 26.53
CA LYS A 26 -11.09 -5.81 26.86
C LYS A 26 -9.66 -5.84 27.38
N GLU A 27 -9.41 -6.69 28.36
CA GLU A 27 -8.06 -6.94 28.88
C GLU A 27 -7.20 -7.78 27.91
N THR A 28 -7.80 -8.64 27.14
CA THR A 28 -7.15 -9.44 26.08
C THR A 28 -7.97 -9.32 24.80
N ILE A 29 -7.30 -9.05 23.70
CA ILE A 29 -7.91 -8.90 22.37
C ILE A 29 -7.31 -9.90 21.38
N LYS A 30 -8.13 -10.27 20.37
CA LYS A 30 -7.70 -11.05 19.21
C LYS A 30 -7.61 -10.13 18.00
N VAL A 31 -6.46 -10.14 17.36
CA VAL A 31 -6.17 -9.36 16.13
C VAL A 31 -5.98 -10.31 14.96
N GLY A 32 -6.83 -10.16 13.93
CA GLY A 32 -6.73 -10.94 12.69
C GLY A 32 -5.98 -10.16 11.61
N VAL A 33 -4.82 -10.66 11.20
CA VAL A 33 -4.04 -10.06 10.10
C VAL A 33 -4.30 -10.85 8.82
N VAL A 34 -4.78 -10.17 7.78
CA VAL A 34 -5.01 -10.77 6.46
C VAL A 34 -4.14 -10.09 5.42
N GLN A 35 -3.36 -10.89 4.67
CA GLN A 35 -2.55 -10.42 3.54
C GLN A 35 -2.99 -11.06 2.22
N LEU A 36 -2.85 -10.32 1.12
CA LEU A 36 -3.23 -10.81 -0.21
C LEU A 36 -2.21 -11.79 -0.76
N VAL A 37 -0.92 -11.44 -0.70
CA VAL A 37 0.20 -12.21 -1.26
C VAL A 37 1.32 -12.32 -0.24
N ASP A 38 2.11 -13.38 -0.34
CA ASP A 38 3.33 -13.55 0.46
C ASP A 38 4.46 -12.79 -0.22
N MET A 39 5.00 -11.78 0.46
CA MET A 39 6.12 -10.98 -0.01
C MET A 39 6.94 -10.44 1.18
N ALA A 40 8.24 -10.25 0.95
CA ALA A 40 9.18 -9.83 1.99
C ALA A 40 8.77 -8.51 2.68
N ASP A 41 8.21 -7.58 1.92
CA ASP A 41 7.74 -6.29 2.43
C ASP A 41 6.59 -6.45 3.44
N SER A 42 5.62 -7.32 3.12
CA SER A 42 4.52 -7.64 4.05
C SER A 42 5.00 -8.38 5.30
N ASP A 43 6.02 -9.25 5.15
CA ASP A 43 6.64 -9.94 6.28
C ASP A 43 7.38 -8.95 7.20
N SER A 44 8.17 -8.02 6.62
CA SER A 44 8.87 -6.98 7.38
C SER A 44 7.89 -6.07 8.14
N ALA A 45 6.79 -5.68 7.50
CA ALA A 45 5.75 -4.88 8.15
C ALA A 45 5.07 -5.65 9.30
N TYR A 46 4.77 -6.92 9.09
CA TYR A 46 4.19 -7.76 10.13
C TYR A 46 5.13 -7.93 11.33
N GLU A 47 6.42 -8.17 11.07
CA GLU A 47 7.43 -8.30 12.12
C GLU A 47 7.62 -6.99 12.90
N GLY A 48 7.66 -5.84 12.21
CA GLY A 48 7.71 -4.53 12.85
C GLY A 48 6.51 -4.27 13.76
N MET A 49 5.30 -4.59 13.31
CA MET A 49 4.08 -4.50 14.11
C MET A 49 4.18 -5.36 15.39
N LEU A 50 4.61 -6.61 15.25
CA LEU A 50 4.78 -7.51 16.41
C LEU A 50 5.85 -7.02 17.37
N ALA A 51 6.97 -6.50 16.86
CA ALA A 51 8.04 -5.94 17.69
C ALA A 51 7.54 -4.78 18.55
N THR A 52 6.78 -3.85 17.96
CA THR A 52 6.19 -2.72 18.69
C THR A 52 5.21 -3.17 19.77
N ILE A 53 4.35 -4.16 19.49
CA ILE A 53 3.45 -4.74 20.48
C ILE A 53 4.24 -5.40 21.63
N ALA A 54 5.34 -6.08 21.31
CA ALA A 54 6.20 -6.72 22.30
C ALA A 54 6.97 -5.69 23.16
N GLU A 55 7.49 -4.63 22.55
CA GLU A 55 8.15 -3.53 23.27
C GLU A 55 7.21 -2.80 24.25
N ALA A 56 5.92 -2.72 23.89
CA ALA A 56 4.88 -2.22 24.80
C ALA A 56 4.53 -3.20 25.94
N GLY A 57 5.10 -4.43 25.95
CA GLY A 57 4.81 -5.45 26.95
C GLY A 57 3.41 -6.07 26.83
N LEU A 58 2.83 -6.07 25.62
CA LEU A 58 1.44 -6.46 25.39
C LEU A 58 1.29 -7.80 24.62
N SER A 59 2.36 -8.55 24.38
CA SER A 59 2.31 -9.82 23.62
C SER A 59 1.35 -10.86 24.20
N ASP A 60 1.16 -10.87 25.52
CA ASP A 60 0.23 -11.79 26.19
C ASP A 60 -1.23 -11.28 26.21
N LYS A 61 -1.45 -10.05 25.78
CA LYS A 61 -2.76 -9.36 25.81
C LYS A 61 -3.30 -9.09 24.42
N ILE A 62 -2.44 -8.87 23.44
CA ILE A 62 -2.77 -8.69 22.02
C ILE A 62 -2.37 -9.96 21.28
N ILE A 63 -3.33 -10.85 21.08
CA ILE A 63 -3.11 -12.14 20.43
C ILE A 63 -3.29 -11.99 18.93
N VAL A 64 -2.21 -12.06 18.18
CA VAL A 64 -2.20 -11.84 16.73
C VAL A 64 -2.20 -13.15 15.97
N GLU A 65 -3.12 -13.32 15.04
CA GLU A 65 -3.14 -14.42 14.07
C GLU A 65 -3.03 -13.84 12.65
N ARG A 66 -2.10 -14.38 11.85
CA ARG A 66 -1.91 -13.97 10.45
C ARG A 66 -2.32 -15.08 9.49
N GLN A 67 -3.06 -14.71 8.43
CA GLN A 67 -3.40 -15.60 7.33
C GLN A 67 -3.13 -14.93 5.98
N SER A 68 -2.65 -15.72 4.99
CA SER A 68 -2.38 -15.27 3.63
C SER A 68 -3.40 -15.86 2.64
N ALA A 69 -3.86 -15.03 1.73
CA ALA A 69 -4.77 -15.42 0.66
C ALA A 69 -4.04 -16.00 -0.58
N ALA A 70 -2.71 -16.00 -0.58
CA ALA A 70 -1.88 -16.50 -1.69
C ALA A 70 -2.30 -15.94 -3.08
N GLY A 71 -2.75 -14.70 -3.14
CA GLY A 71 -3.20 -14.01 -4.35
C GLY A 71 -4.65 -14.25 -4.74
N ASP A 72 -5.40 -15.08 -4.00
CA ASP A 72 -6.79 -15.41 -4.34
C ASP A 72 -7.80 -14.55 -3.58
N ALA A 73 -8.62 -13.78 -4.31
CA ALA A 73 -9.61 -12.89 -3.71
C ALA A 73 -10.74 -13.63 -2.98
N GLY A 74 -11.10 -14.82 -3.41
CA GLY A 74 -12.13 -15.64 -2.73
C GLY A 74 -11.61 -16.16 -1.38
N THR A 75 -10.35 -16.61 -1.34
CA THR A 75 -9.67 -17.01 -0.11
C THR A 75 -9.53 -15.83 0.84
N MET A 76 -9.15 -14.64 0.34
CA MET A 76 -9.09 -13.41 1.14
C MET A 76 -10.43 -13.10 1.83
N THR A 77 -11.52 -13.13 1.07
CA THR A 77 -12.88 -12.92 1.61
C THR A 77 -13.22 -13.96 2.69
N THR A 78 -12.86 -15.23 2.46
CA THR A 78 -13.10 -16.33 3.41
C THR A 78 -12.30 -16.14 4.70
N ILE A 79 -11.05 -15.69 4.62
CA ILE A 79 -10.21 -15.40 5.80
C ILE A 79 -10.83 -14.28 6.64
N ILE A 80 -11.20 -13.15 6.00
CA ILE A 80 -11.81 -12.01 6.71
C ILE A 80 -13.11 -12.43 7.39
N GLN A 81 -13.99 -13.17 6.67
CA GLN A 81 -15.23 -13.68 7.26
C GLN A 81 -14.94 -14.64 8.41
N GLY A 82 -13.91 -15.47 8.30
CA GLY A 82 -13.48 -16.36 9.37
C GLY A 82 -13.03 -15.62 10.64
N PHE A 83 -12.38 -14.46 10.51
CA PHE A 83 -12.05 -13.60 11.65
C PHE A 83 -13.30 -12.97 12.27
N VAL A 84 -14.26 -12.50 11.44
CA VAL A 84 -15.55 -11.97 11.92
C VAL A 84 -16.30 -13.04 12.71
N ASP A 85 -16.49 -14.23 12.13
CA ASP A 85 -17.21 -15.35 12.75
C ASP A 85 -16.47 -15.90 13.99
N GLY A 86 -15.13 -15.79 14.01
CA GLY A 86 -14.27 -16.16 15.13
C GLY A 86 -14.26 -15.17 16.29
N GLY A 87 -14.99 -14.05 16.17
CA GLY A 87 -15.12 -13.02 17.20
C GLY A 87 -13.79 -12.32 17.48
N TYR A 88 -13.05 -11.97 16.43
CA TYR A 88 -11.86 -11.12 16.55
C TYR A 88 -12.26 -9.68 16.89
N ASP A 89 -11.40 -8.99 17.63
CA ASP A 89 -11.68 -7.66 18.16
C ASP A 89 -11.18 -6.54 17.24
N LEU A 90 -10.20 -6.87 16.39
CA LEU A 90 -9.57 -5.95 15.43
C LEU A 90 -9.14 -6.76 14.19
N ILE A 91 -9.35 -6.18 13.02
CA ILE A 91 -8.81 -6.71 11.76
C ILE A 91 -7.70 -5.79 11.26
N VAL A 92 -6.56 -6.39 10.87
CA VAL A 92 -5.44 -5.69 10.25
C VAL A 92 -5.26 -6.21 8.82
N PRO A 93 -5.93 -5.62 7.84
CA PRO A 93 -5.71 -5.95 6.44
C PRO A 93 -4.42 -5.29 5.94
N VAL A 94 -3.58 -6.09 5.26
CA VAL A 94 -2.31 -5.64 4.70
C VAL A 94 -2.49 -5.35 3.21
N LEU A 95 -2.15 -4.13 2.77
CA LEU A 95 -2.33 -3.59 1.42
C LEU A 95 -3.79 -3.20 1.09
N THR A 96 -3.97 -2.50 -0.04
CA THR A 96 -5.26 -1.90 -0.43
C THR A 96 -6.38 -2.92 -0.69
N PRO A 97 -6.18 -4.02 -1.46
CA PRO A 97 -7.29 -4.94 -1.74
C PRO A 97 -7.87 -5.63 -0.49
N PRO A 98 -7.06 -6.14 0.47
CA PRO A 98 -7.59 -6.66 1.72
C PRO A 98 -8.31 -5.61 2.56
N ALA A 99 -7.83 -4.35 2.58
CA ALA A 99 -8.48 -3.29 3.33
C ALA A 99 -9.86 -2.95 2.76
N GLN A 100 -10.00 -2.90 1.44
CA GLN A 100 -11.30 -2.71 0.79
C GLN A 100 -12.26 -3.88 1.06
N ALA A 101 -11.76 -5.12 1.03
CA ALA A 101 -12.59 -6.28 1.37
C ALA A 101 -13.02 -6.25 2.84
N ALA A 102 -12.12 -5.88 3.76
CA ALA A 102 -12.39 -5.82 5.19
C ALA A 102 -13.48 -4.78 5.52
N VAL A 103 -13.43 -3.56 4.97
CA VAL A 103 -14.48 -2.55 5.24
C VAL A 103 -15.86 -3.00 4.75
N ASN A 104 -15.91 -3.72 3.62
CA ASN A 104 -17.18 -4.24 3.08
C ASN A 104 -17.73 -5.41 3.90
N ILE A 105 -16.87 -6.26 4.46
CA ILE A 105 -17.28 -7.46 5.20
C ILE A 105 -17.59 -7.11 6.65
N CYS A 106 -16.75 -6.30 7.29
CA CYS A 106 -16.93 -5.91 8.71
C CYS A 106 -18.06 -4.90 8.90
N GLY A 107 -18.38 -4.07 7.89
CA GLY A 107 -19.55 -3.17 7.90
C GLY A 107 -19.64 -2.25 9.11
N GLY A 108 -18.51 -1.84 9.70
CA GLY A 108 -18.44 -1.02 10.90
C GLY A 108 -18.72 -1.78 12.23
N GLU A 109 -18.85 -3.10 12.19
CA GLU A 109 -19.05 -3.92 13.41
C GLU A 109 -17.73 -4.24 14.12
N ILE A 110 -16.63 -4.36 13.36
CA ILE A 110 -15.29 -4.65 13.89
C ILE A 110 -14.34 -3.54 13.45
N PRO A 111 -13.59 -2.93 14.37
CA PRO A 111 -12.53 -1.97 14.07
C PRO A 111 -11.49 -2.52 13.08
N ILE A 112 -11.00 -1.63 12.21
CA ILE A 112 -9.97 -1.94 11.22
C ILE A 112 -8.81 -0.97 11.38
N ILE A 113 -7.60 -1.49 11.57
CA ILE A 113 -6.36 -0.72 11.45
C ILE A 113 -5.59 -1.31 10.26
N PHE A 114 -5.78 -0.71 9.07
CA PHE A 114 -5.11 -1.20 7.87
C PHE A 114 -3.61 -0.89 7.89
N MET A 115 -2.83 -1.76 7.25
CA MET A 115 -1.38 -1.63 7.10
C MET A 115 -1.02 -1.44 5.64
N SER A 116 -0.26 -0.37 5.32
CA SER A 116 0.30 -0.15 3.97
C SER A 116 -0.74 0.05 2.86
N VAL A 117 -1.79 0.82 3.13
CA VAL A 117 -2.75 1.23 2.08
C VAL A 117 -2.23 2.46 1.36
N VAL A 118 -2.17 2.43 0.02
CA VAL A 118 -1.63 3.54 -0.78
C VAL A 118 -2.45 4.82 -0.56
N ASP A 119 -3.72 4.82 -0.90
CA ASP A 119 -4.62 5.95 -0.66
C ASP A 119 -5.98 5.43 -0.14
N PRO A 120 -6.24 5.59 1.17
CA PRO A 120 -7.48 5.13 1.78
C PRO A 120 -8.71 5.96 1.36
N VAL A 121 -8.49 7.20 0.91
CA VAL A 121 -9.58 8.08 0.45
C VAL A 121 -10.00 7.70 -0.96
N TYR A 122 -9.05 7.58 -1.88
CA TYR A 122 -9.30 7.09 -3.23
C TYR A 122 -9.95 5.71 -3.23
N SER A 123 -9.45 4.84 -2.36
CA SER A 123 -9.95 3.47 -2.18
C SER A 123 -11.29 3.39 -1.44
N LYS A 124 -11.87 4.52 -1.03
CA LYS A 124 -13.16 4.65 -0.32
C LYS A 124 -13.20 3.88 1.01
N ILE A 125 -12.06 3.76 1.67
CA ILE A 125 -11.92 3.19 3.01
C ILE A 125 -12.15 4.27 4.06
N MET A 126 -11.65 5.48 3.80
CA MET A 126 -11.83 6.66 4.65
C MET A 126 -12.47 7.80 3.84
N PRO A 127 -13.26 8.68 4.46
CA PRO A 127 -13.83 9.85 3.79
C PRO A 127 -12.78 10.93 3.48
N ASP A 128 -11.79 11.07 4.34
CA ASP A 128 -10.59 11.88 4.19
C ASP A 128 -9.45 11.29 5.05
N TRP A 129 -8.24 11.85 4.96
CA TRP A 129 -7.06 11.32 5.63
C TRP A 129 -7.09 11.42 7.18
N ASN A 130 -8.00 12.20 7.74
CA ASN A 130 -8.05 12.49 9.18
C ASN A 130 -9.33 11.98 9.85
N THR A 131 -10.33 11.58 9.07
CA THR A 131 -11.65 11.22 9.58
C THR A 131 -11.92 9.73 9.39
N VAL A 132 -12.28 9.06 10.47
CA VAL A 132 -12.76 7.67 10.45
C VAL A 132 -14.25 7.67 10.14
N SER A 133 -14.68 6.90 9.14
CA SER A 133 -16.09 6.72 8.85
C SER A 133 -16.77 5.87 9.92
N PRO A 134 -17.90 6.31 10.48
CA PRO A 134 -18.66 5.47 11.40
C PRO A 134 -19.23 4.20 10.73
N ASP A 135 -19.37 4.21 9.40
CA ASP A 135 -19.88 3.06 8.65
C ASP A 135 -18.83 1.96 8.47
N PHE A 136 -17.53 2.30 8.60
CA PHE A 136 -16.43 1.37 8.34
C PHE A 136 -15.50 1.14 9.53
N LEU A 137 -15.42 2.08 10.47
CA LEU A 137 -14.50 2.08 11.61
C LEU A 137 -13.07 1.70 11.20
N ALA A 138 -12.54 2.38 10.17
CA ALA A 138 -11.26 2.05 9.55
C ALA A 138 -10.30 3.24 9.57
N THR A 139 -9.08 3.00 10.04
CA THR A 139 -7.90 3.87 9.92
C THR A 139 -6.66 2.99 9.74
N GLY A 140 -5.46 3.59 9.67
CA GLY A 140 -4.24 2.79 9.57
C GLY A 140 -3.04 3.55 9.02
N THR A 141 -2.16 2.84 8.32
CA THR A 141 -0.92 3.38 7.77
C THR A 141 -0.90 3.37 6.25
N SER A 142 -0.32 4.42 5.65
CA SER A 142 -0.14 4.55 4.21
C SER A 142 1.34 4.57 3.84
N ASN A 143 1.66 3.92 2.73
CA ASN A 143 2.98 3.84 2.12
C ASN A 143 3.05 4.58 0.76
N THR A 144 2.18 5.55 0.53
CA THR A 144 2.15 6.31 -0.73
C THR A 144 3.49 6.99 -1.00
N ILE A 145 4.10 6.67 -2.14
CA ILE A 145 5.23 7.41 -2.69
C ILE A 145 4.64 8.51 -3.60
N PRO A 146 5.02 9.79 -3.39
CA PRO A 146 4.54 10.88 -4.23
C PRO A 146 4.95 10.67 -5.70
N ALA A 147 4.01 10.86 -6.63
CA ALA A 147 4.26 10.65 -8.05
C ALA A 147 5.25 11.68 -8.62
N ASP A 148 5.18 12.93 -8.15
CA ASP A 148 6.12 14.00 -8.49
C ASP A 148 7.56 13.60 -8.15
N LEU A 149 7.80 13.10 -6.94
CA LEU A 149 9.12 12.64 -6.52
C LEU A 149 9.70 11.60 -7.49
N MET A 150 8.89 10.62 -7.92
CA MET A 150 9.38 9.56 -8.81
C MET A 150 9.60 10.06 -10.24
N ILE A 151 8.69 10.87 -10.77
CA ILE A 151 8.79 11.40 -12.15
C ILE A 151 9.95 12.41 -12.25
N GLU A 152 10.13 13.29 -11.26
CA GLU A 152 11.30 14.21 -11.24
C GLU A 152 12.61 13.43 -11.21
N THR A 153 12.71 12.42 -10.35
CA THR A 153 13.89 11.54 -10.30
C THR A 153 14.12 10.84 -11.65
N ALA A 154 13.05 10.36 -12.29
CA ALA A 154 13.17 9.72 -13.60
C ALA A 154 13.67 10.71 -14.66
N ASN A 155 13.16 11.93 -14.67
CA ASN A 155 13.58 12.98 -15.61
C ASN A 155 15.02 13.44 -15.36
N ASP A 156 15.49 13.45 -14.12
CA ASP A 156 16.85 13.81 -13.80
C ASP A 156 17.87 12.72 -14.21
N ILE A 157 17.46 11.45 -14.11
CA ILE A 157 18.31 10.29 -14.49
C ILE A 157 18.23 10.01 -15.99
N THR A 158 17.02 10.06 -16.55
CA THR A 158 16.70 9.84 -17.98
C THR A 158 15.89 11.01 -18.51
N PRO A 159 16.51 12.13 -18.90
CA PRO A 159 15.81 13.29 -19.41
C PRO A 159 14.99 12.98 -20.65
N ILE A 160 13.77 13.50 -20.70
CA ILE A 160 12.87 13.35 -21.85
C ILE A 160 13.41 14.21 -22.99
N ALA A 161 13.81 13.61 -24.11
CA ALA A 161 14.27 14.32 -25.29
C ALA A 161 13.08 14.92 -26.08
N GLU A 162 13.40 15.82 -27.02
CA GLU A 162 12.36 16.46 -27.87
C GLU A 162 11.63 15.40 -28.70
N GLY A 163 10.32 15.28 -28.49
CA GLY A 163 9.45 14.33 -29.17
C GLY A 163 9.21 13.03 -28.42
N GLU A 164 9.97 12.75 -27.37
CA GLU A 164 9.72 11.58 -26.51
C GLU A 164 8.61 11.83 -25.49
N LYS A 165 8.08 10.73 -24.95
CA LYS A 165 7.00 10.69 -23.98
C LYS A 165 7.37 9.79 -22.78
N ILE A 166 6.56 9.90 -21.74
CA ILE A 166 6.53 8.94 -20.63
C ILE A 166 5.48 7.87 -20.96
N PHE A 167 5.81 6.59 -20.77
CA PHE A 167 4.82 5.52 -20.86
C PHE A 167 4.38 5.09 -19.47
N ILE A 168 3.11 5.28 -19.13
CA ILE A 168 2.53 4.95 -17.82
C ILE A 168 1.76 3.64 -17.92
N MET A 169 2.17 2.62 -17.16
CA MET A 169 1.51 1.31 -17.10
C MET A 169 0.81 1.13 -15.75
N TYR A 170 -0.42 0.59 -15.77
CA TYR A 170 -1.15 0.30 -14.54
C TYR A 170 -2.09 -0.90 -14.66
N ASN A 171 -2.34 -1.57 -13.55
CA ASN A 171 -3.33 -2.65 -13.46
C ASN A 171 -4.75 -2.07 -13.36
N THR A 172 -5.60 -2.41 -14.32
CA THR A 172 -6.97 -1.89 -14.41
C THR A 172 -7.91 -2.44 -13.34
N SER A 173 -7.53 -3.53 -12.66
CA SER A 173 -8.35 -4.20 -11.66
C SER A 173 -8.04 -3.77 -10.22
N GLN A 174 -6.99 -2.95 -10.00
CA GLN A 174 -6.55 -2.55 -8.66
C GLN A 174 -6.63 -1.04 -8.44
N ASN A 175 -7.33 -0.62 -7.39
CA ASN A 175 -7.52 0.80 -7.06
C ASN A 175 -6.23 1.53 -6.70
N ASN A 176 -5.27 0.86 -6.04
CA ASN A 176 -3.96 1.42 -5.76
C ASN A 176 -3.18 1.74 -7.04
N ALA A 177 -3.26 0.86 -8.05
CA ALA A 177 -2.63 1.11 -9.35
C ALA A 177 -3.30 2.27 -10.10
N GLN A 178 -4.65 2.33 -10.10
CA GLN A 178 -5.39 3.43 -10.70
C GLN A 178 -5.07 4.76 -10.03
N CYS A 179 -5.09 4.82 -8.69
CA CYS A 179 -4.74 6.01 -7.92
C CYS A 179 -3.31 6.50 -8.24
N THR A 180 -2.34 5.60 -8.27
CA THR A 180 -0.93 5.93 -8.56
C THR A 180 -0.76 6.42 -10.00
N MET A 181 -1.45 5.79 -10.96
CA MET A 181 -1.46 6.22 -12.37
C MET A 181 -2.07 7.61 -12.52
N GLU A 182 -3.26 7.86 -11.92
CA GLU A 182 -3.93 9.15 -12.00
C GLU A 182 -3.07 10.28 -11.38
N ALA A 183 -2.38 10.01 -10.27
CA ALA A 183 -1.45 10.95 -9.66
C ALA A 183 -0.27 11.27 -10.59
N ALA A 184 0.30 10.25 -11.24
CA ALA A 184 1.39 10.41 -12.20
C ALA A 184 0.94 11.20 -13.44
N ALA A 185 -0.22 10.87 -14.01
CA ALA A 185 -0.80 11.58 -15.14
C ALA A 185 -1.10 13.06 -14.81
N ALA A 186 -1.70 13.32 -13.65
CA ALA A 186 -1.97 14.69 -13.19
C ALA A 186 -0.69 15.51 -13.00
N TYR A 187 0.38 14.88 -12.50
CA TYR A 187 1.67 15.55 -12.41
C TYR A 187 2.26 15.85 -13.80
N CYS A 188 2.23 14.89 -14.73
CA CYS A 188 2.67 15.12 -16.12
C CYS A 188 1.89 16.26 -16.78
N ASP A 189 0.56 16.32 -16.62
CA ASP A 189 -0.27 17.39 -17.12
C ASP A 189 0.15 18.75 -16.54
N SER A 190 0.44 18.81 -15.23
CA SER A 190 0.85 20.05 -14.55
C SER A 190 2.19 20.58 -15.04
N MET A 191 3.10 19.69 -15.44
CA MET A 191 4.45 20.00 -15.94
C MET A 191 4.50 20.12 -17.47
N GLY A 192 3.43 19.74 -18.19
CA GLY A 192 3.39 19.74 -19.65
C GLY A 192 4.19 18.62 -20.28
N TYR A 193 4.45 17.54 -19.58
CA TYR A 193 5.09 16.35 -20.13
C TYR A 193 4.11 15.55 -20.99
N ALA A 194 4.56 15.12 -22.16
CA ALA A 194 3.79 14.21 -22.99
C ALA A 194 3.84 12.80 -22.42
N TYR A 195 2.72 12.11 -22.41
CA TYR A 195 2.65 10.73 -21.91
C TYR A 195 1.54 9.93 -22.60
N ASP A 196 1.70 8.61 -22.59
CA ASP A 196 0.63 7.67 -22.94
C ASP A 196 0.36 6.76 -21.74
N VAL A 197 -0.91 6.37 -21.56
CA VAL A 197 -1.36 5.50 -20.47
C VAL A 197 -1.89 4.19 -21.04
N VAL A 198 -1.38 3.05 -20.54
CA VAL A 198 -1.85 1.73 -20.94
C VAL A 198 -2.21 0.89 -19.71
N GLY A 199 -3.42 0.35 -19.74
CA GLY A 199 -3.89 -0.61 -18.73
C GLY A 199 -3.52 -2.04 -19.10
N TYR A 200 -3.19 -2.85 -18.10
CA TYR A 200 -3.05 -4.31 -18.20
C TYR A 200 -3.93 -4.99 -17.14
N THR A 201 -4.18 -6.29 -17.33
CA THR A 201 -5.04 -7.06 -16.41
C THR A 201 -4.26 -8.05 -15.56
N ASP A 202 -3.11 -8.53 -16.05
CA ASP A 202 -2.24 -9.48 -15.36
C ASP A 202 -0.78 -9.34 -15.84
N VAL A 203 0.13 -10.13 -15.26
CA VAL A 203 1.56 -10.08 -15.58
C VAL A 203 1.84 -10.42 -17.05
N PRO A 204 1.29 -11.49 -17.65
CA PRO A 204 1.46 -11.78 -19.09
C PRO A 204 0.97 -10.66 -20.00
N ASP A 205 -0.16 -10.01 -19.65
CA ASP A 205 -0.69 -8.87 -20.41
C ASP A 205 0.25 -7.66 -20.32
N SER A 206 0.81 -7.37 -19.14
CA SER A 206 1.80 -6.29 -18.98
C SER A 206 3.02 -6.46 -19.89
N VAL A 207 3.52 -7.69 -20.03
CA VAL A 207 4.62 -8.02 -20.94
C VAL A 207 4.20 -7.88 -22.40
N THR A 208 2.95 -8.24 -22.73
CA THR A 208 2.41 -8.05 -24.08
C THR A 208 2.33 -6.56 -24.45
N GLN A 209 1.86 -5.72 -23.54
CA GLN A 209 1.83 -4.27 -23.74
C GLN A 209 3.24 -3.68 -23.89
N ALA A 210 4.20 -4.14 -23.08
CA ALA A 210 5.60 -3.71 -23.16
C ALA A 210 6.22 -4.05 -24.53
N ASN A 211 6.01 -5.27 -25.03
CA ASN A 211 6.52 -5.71 -26.34
C ASN A 211 5.90 -4.94 -27.54
N ALA A 212 4.82 -4.21 -27.33
CA ALA A 212 4.18 -3.40 -28.37
C ALA A 212 4.75 -1.98 -28.46
N LEU A 213 5.64 -1.58 -27.53
CA LEU A 213 6.24 -0.24 -27.51
C LEU A 213 7.25 -0.07 -28.65
N ASP A 214 7.30 1.15 -29.18
CA ASP A 214 8.43 1.61 -29.98
C ASP A 214 9.47 2.26 -29.02
N PRO A 215 10.66 1.69 -28.84
CA PRO A 215 11.65 2.24 -27.93
C PRO A 215 12.08 3.67 -28.24
N ASP A 216 11.96 4.11 -29.48
CA ASP A 216 12.34 5.45 -29.92
C ASP A 216 11.29 6.53 -29.59
N GLU A 217 10.09 6.13 -29.10
CA GLU A 217 9.02 7.06 -28.72
C GLU A 217 9.02 7.43 -27.24
N TYR A 218 9.67 6.63 -26.38
CA TYR A 218 9.55 6.78 -24.93
C TYR A 218 10.90 6.90 -24.23
N ALA A 219 11.06 7.96 -23.44
CA ALA A 219 12.23 8.16 -22.60
C ALA A 219 12.33 7.08 -21.52
N TYR A 220 11.21 6.70 -20.93
CA TYR A 220 11.10 5.67 -19.91
C TYR A 220 9.66 5.18 -19.69
N VAL A 221 9.56 4.06 -18.97
CA VAL A 221 8.28 3.53 -18.48
C VAL A 221 8.14 3.80 -16.99
N TYR A 222 7.00 4.36 -16.58
CA TYR A 222 6.56 4.45 -15.19
C TYR A 222 5.54 3.35 -14.92
N VAL A 223 5.77 2.50 -13.93
CA VAL A 223 4.85 1.43 -13.56
C VAL A 223 4.19 1.75 -12.23
N ALA A 224 2.86 1.95 -12.27
CA ALA A 224 2.06 2.27 -11.10
C ALA A 224 2.02 1.10 -10.10
N LEU A 225 1.81 1.40 -8.82
CA LEU A 225 1.87 0.42 -7.72
C LEU A 225 0.77 -0.64 -7.80
N ASP A 226 1.17 -1.85 -8.09
CA ASP A 226 0.34 -3.06 -8.13
C ASP A 226 1.02 -4.16 -7.31
N SER A 227 0.33 -4.68 -6.30
CA SER A 227 0.89 -5.71 -5.41
C SER A 227 1.24 -7.01 -6.14
N VAL A 228 0.48 -7.38 -7.19
CA VAL A 228 0.72 -8.60 -7.96
C VAL A 228 1.90 -8.42 -8.91
N ILE A 229 1.95 -7.28 -9.63
CA ILE A 229 3.06 -6.98 -10.53
C ILE A 229 4.37 -6.80 -9.75
N ALA A 230 4.33 -6.12 -8.58
CA ALA A 230 5.50 -5.93 -7.75
C ALA A 230 6.13 -7.26 -7.30
N ALA A 231 5.30 -8.24 -6.93
CA ALA A 231 5.76 -9.57 -6.54
C ALA A 231 6.29 -10.42 -7.72
N ASN A 232 5.99 -10.06 -8.98
CA ASN A 232 6.30 -10.83 -10.18
C ASN A 232 6.95 -9.97 -11.29
N PHE A 233 7.70 -8.95 -10.93
CA PHE A 233 8.19 -7.92 -11.84
C PHE A 233 9.26 -8.38 -12.83
N ASN A 234 9.95 -9.49 -12.54
CA ASN A 234 11.13 -9.93 -13.29
C ASN A 234 10.91 -10.01 -14.81
N GLN A 235 9.77 -10.55 -15.24
CA GLN A 235 9.51 -10.74 -16.67
C GLN A 235 9.30 -9.40 -17.39
N LEU A 236 8.56 -8.48 -16.78
CA LEU A 236 8.35 -7.15 -17.34
C LEU A 236 9.66 -6.33 -17.33
N GLY A 237 10.40 -6.37 -16.23
CA GLY A 237 11.68 -5.67 -16.08
C GLY A 237 12.74 -6.15 -17.08
N GLU A 238 12.86 -7.47 -17.28
CA GLU A 238 13.77 -8.06 -18.27
C GLU A 238 13.39 -7.63 -19.69
N THR A 239 12.10 -7.73 -20.05
CA THR A 239 11.58 -7.32 -21.36
C THR A 239 11.94 -5.87 -21.68
N LEU A 240 11.65 -4.94 -20.80
CA LEU A 240 11.91 -3.51 -21.03
C LEU A 240 13.43 -3.19 -21.03
N THR A 241 14.21 -3.87 -20.18
CA THR A 241 15.68 -3.72 -20.18
C THR A 241 16.28 -4.23 -21.50
N GLU A 242 15.81 -5.36 -22.05
CA GLU A 242 16.25 -5.89 -23.36
C GLU A 242 15.88 -4.95 -24.53
N MET A 243 14.78 -4.21 -24.40
CA MET A 243 14.37 -3.18 -25.36
C MET A 243 15.17 -1.87 -25.21
N GLY A 244 15.99 -1.74 -24.15
CA GLY A 244 16.74 -0.52 -23.88
C GLY A 244 15.93 0.59 -23.21
N ILE A 245 14.73 0.29 -22.70
CA ILE A 245 13.85 1.27 -22.07
C ILE A 245 13.99 1.22 -20.54
N PRO A 246 14.41 2.31 -19.89
CA PRO A 246 14.46 2.38 -18.42
C PRO A 246 13.06 2.28 -17.79
N VAL A 247 12.97 1.57 -16.65
CA VAL A 247 11.71 1.43 -15.92
C VAL A 247 11.84 2.02 -14.53
N TYR A 248 10.89 2.86 -14.18
CA TYR A 248 10.77 3.46 -12.86
C TYR A 248 9.53 2.87 -12.15
N GLY A 249 9.80 2.16 -11.08
CA GLY A 249 8.76 1.54 -10.24
C GLY A 249 8.48 2.35 -8.99
N VAL A 250 7.46 1.95 -8.25
CA VAL A 250 7.07 2.59 -6.99
C VAL A 250 7.10 1.62 -5.80
N ALA A 251 7.99 0.64 -5.87
CA ALA A 251 8.27 -0.30 -4.78
C ALA A 251 9.65 -0.95 -4.96
N ASP A 252 10.35 -1.24 -3.87
CA ASP A 252 11.63 -1.95 -3.85
C ASP A 252 11.57 -3.30 -4.56
N ALA A 253 10.47 -4.01 -4.41
CA ALA A 253 10.25 -5.29 -5.07
C ALA A 253 10.34 -5.16 -6.60
N MET A 254 9.84 -4.06 -7.18
CA MET A 254 9.96 -3.78 -8.62
C MET A 254 11.43 -3.55 -9.01
N THR A 255 12.19 -2.79 -8.20
CA THR A 255 13.61 -2.55 -8.47
C THR A 255 14.42 -3.84 -8.36
N LYS A 256 14.18 -4.66 -7.35
CA LYS A 256 14.77 -6.01 -7.22
C LYS A 256 14.33 -6.94 -8.35
N GLY A 257 13.16 -6.73 -8.92
CA GLY A 257 12.61 -7.47 -10.06
C GLY A 257 13.08 -6.97 -11.44
N GLY A 258 13.88 -5.89 -11.53
CA GLY A 258 14.42 -5.39 -12.80
C GLY A 258 13.94 -4.00 -13.23
N ALA A 259 13.27 -3.22 -12.37
CA ALA A 259 13.17 -1.79 -12.60
C ALA A 259 14.52 -1.13 -12.34
N LEU A 260 14.84 -0.03 -13.04
CA LEU A 260 16.06 0.73 -12.85
C LEU A 260 16.10 1.37 -11.47
N CYS A 261 15.00 1.98 -11.08
CA CYS A 261 14.90 2.82 -9.90
C CYS A 261 13.51 2.77 -9.28
N SER A 262 13.47 2.90 -7.96
CA SER A 262 12.29 3.23 -7.18
C SER A 262 12.67 4.04 -5.95
N TYR A 263 11.67 4.60 -5.28
CA TYR A 263 11.83 4.97 -3.89
C TYR A 263 11.39 3.81 -3.00
N GLY A 264 12.25 3.48 -2.04
CA GLY A 264 11.99 2.44 -1.07
C GLY A 264 11.17 2.97 0.10
N VAL A 265 10.29 2.11 0.57
CA VAL A 265 9.58 2.24 1.84
C VAL A 265 10.19 1.24 2.81
N ASP A 266 10.60 1.69 3.98
CA ASP A 266 10.95 0.76 5.05
C ASP A 266 9.67 0.19 5.66
N TYR A 267 9.30 -0.99 5.22
CA TYR A 267 8.09 -1.67 5.68
C TYR A 267 8.16 -2.07 7.15
N THR A 268 9.35 -2.21 7.73
CA THR A 268 9.49 -2.39 9.19
C THR A 268 8.96 -1.17 9.93
N ILE A 269 9.29 0.04 9.45
CA ILE A 269 8.78 1.30 10.04
C ILE A 269 7.27 1.41 9.85
N VAL A 270 6.73 1.06 8.68
CA VAL A 270 5.28 1.02 8.45
C VAL A 270 4.59 0.05 9.42
N GLY A 271 5.21 -1.11 9.65
CA GLY A 271 4.78 -2.07 10.64
C GLY A 271 4.80 -1.52 12.06
N ASN A 272 5.89 -0.85 12.45
CA ASN A 272 6.02 -0.21 13.76
C ASN A 272 4.90 0.84 13.96
N MET A 273 4.66 1.70 12.96
CA MET A 273 3.57 2.69 13.00
C MET A 273 2.20 2.04 13.19
N THR A 274 1.96 0.90 12.51
CA THR A 274 0.71 0.13 12.67
C THR A 274 0.62 -0.49 14.06
N GLY A 275 1.72 -1.04 14.57
CA GLY A 275 1.82 -1.57 15.93
C GLY A 275 1.54 -0.52 16.99
N GLU A 276 2.08 0.69 16.84
CA GLU A 276 1.79 1.85 17.71
C GLU A 276 0.29 2.17 17.72
N MET A 277 -0.36 2.23 16.55
CA MET A 277 -1.80 2.47 16.45
C MET A 277 -2.61 1.38 17.17
N ILE A 278 -2.23 0.11 17.04
CA ILE A 278 -2.88 -1.00 17.75
C ILE A 278 -2.71 -0.84 19.27
N VAL A 279 -1.51 -0.48 19.74
CA VAL A 279 -1.22 -0.26 21.16
C VAL A 279 -2.00 0.95 21.72
N GLU A 280 -2.11 2.05 20.96
CA GLU A 280 -2.90 3.23 21.34
C GLU A 280 -4.39 2.87 21.45
N TRP A 281 -4.95 2.18 20.46
CA TRP A 281 -6.33 1.70 20.48
C TRP A 281 -6.56 0.73 21.66
N TYR A 282 -5.64 -0.22 21.87
CA TYR A 282 -5.70 -1.14 23.00
C TYR A 282 -5.74 -0.39 24.35
N ASN A 283 -4.98 0.68 24.50
CA ASN A 283 -4.90 1.50 25.70
C ASN A 283 -6.06 2.50 25.86
N GLY A 284 -7.05 2.47 24.96
CA GLY A 284 -8.29 3.22 25.07
C GLY A 284 -8.36 4.53 24.26
N THR A 285 -7.46 4.74 23.31
CA THR A 285 -7.64 5.81 22.32
C THR A 285 -8.78 5.42 21.39
N ALA A 286 -9.74 6.32 21.20
CA ALA A 286 -10.83 6.07 20.28
C ALA A 286 -10.34 6.04 18.84
N LEU A 287 -10.91 5.14 18.03
CA LEU A 287 -10.47 5.00 16.64
C LEU A 287 -10.69 6.28 15.83
N GLU A 288 -11.76 7.04 16.14
CA GLU A 288 -12.07 8.34 15.52
C GLU A 288 -10.99 9.40 15.76
N ASP A 289 -10.22 9.28 16.85
CA ASP A 289 -9.13 10.20 17.19
C ASP A 289 -7.80 9.79 16.54
N MET A 290 -7.80 8.75 15.71
CA MET A 290 -6.60 8.19 15.08
C MET A 290 -6.60 8.47 13.57
N PRO A 291 -6.01 9.57 13.11
CA PRO A 291 -5.87 9.85 11.68
C PRO A 291 -4.99 8.81 10.99
N CYS A 292 -5.17 8.63 9.68
CA CYS A 292 -4.27 7.79 8.88
C CYS A 292 -2.83 8.33 8.96
N ARG A 293 -1.89 7.46 9.33
CA ARG A 293 -0.46 7.80 9.41
C ARG A 293 0.21 7.51 8.06
N ARG A 294 0.96 8.49 7.57
CA ARG A 294 1.68 8.37 6.30
C ARG A 294 3.16 8.15 6.55
N TYR A 295 3.71 7.15 5.88
CA TYR A 295 5.15 7.02 5.77
C TYR A 295 5.73 8.18 4.96
N SER A 296 6.88 8.72 5.36
CA SER A 296 7.49 9.90 4.74
C SER A 296 9.01 9.84 4.58
N GLU A 297 9.65 8.75 4.99
CA GLU A 297 11.11 8.59 4.96
C GLU A 297 11.51 7.70 3.78
N PHE A 298 11.44 8.22 2.55
CA PHE A 298 11.75 7.47 1.35
C PHE A 298 13.25 7.37 1.11
N SER A 299 13.74 6.19 0.71
CA SER A 299 15.12 5.95 0.29
C SER A 299 15.19 5.64 -1.19
N LEU A 300 16.13 6.27 -1.90
CA LEU A 300 16.36 5.98 -3.31
C LEU A 300 16.99 4.58 -3.46
N VAL A 301 16.41 3.73 -4.31
CA VAL A 301 16.89 2.38 -4.60
C VAL A 301 17.19 2.26 -6.09
N ILE A 302 18.40 1.84 -6.43
CA ILE A 302 18.88 1.68 -7.82
C ILE A 302 19.28 0.22 -8.05
N ASN A 303 18.83 -0.33 -9.18
CA ASN A 303 19.28 -1.64 -9.64
C ASN A 303 20.56 -1.51 -10.45
N SER A 304 21.69 -1.95 -9.90
CA SER A 304 23.00 -1.85 -10.53
C SER A 304 23.14 -2.71 -11.79
N ASP A 305 22.44 -3.85 -11.88
CA ASP A 305 22.48 -4.71 -13.06
C ASP A 305 21.75 -4.05 -14.23
N VAL A 306 20.57 -3.46 -13.98
CA VAL A 306 19.78 -2.73 -14.98
C VAL A 306 20.51 -1.44 -15.39
N GLN A 307 21.05 -0.70 -14.43
CA GLN A 307 21.86 0.49 -14.70
C GLN A 307 23.02 0.19 -15.66
N ALA A 308 23.76 -0.89 -15.38
CA ALA A 308 24.88 -1.32 -16.22
C ALA A 308 24.43 -1.81 -17.61
N ALA A 309 23.31 -2.55 -17.68
CA ALA A 309 22.77 -3.06 -18.94
C ALA A 309 22.31 -1.93 -19.88
N LEU A 310 21.70 -0.87 -19.31
CA LEU A 310 21.24 0.30 -20.06
C LEU A 310 22.34 1.35 -20.29
N GLY A 311 23.51 1.22 -19.63
CA GLY A 311 24.61 2.19 -19.74
C GLY A 311 24.29 3.56 -19.16
N ILE A 312 23.40 3.63 -18.16
CA ILE A 312 22.94 4.89 -17.56
C ILE A 312 23.95 5.38 -16.52
N GLU A 313 24.38 6.63 -16.65
CA GLU A 313 25.18 7.35 -15.65
C GLU A 313 24.26 8.15 -14.74
N LEU A 314 24.31 7.89 -13.42
CA LEU A 314 23.52 8.62 -12.45
C LEU A 314 24.14 9.99 -12.17
N PRO A 315 23.33 11.05 -12.01
CA PRO A 315 23.82 12.31 -11.44
C PRO A 315 24.46 12.07 -10.06
N GLU A 316 25.49 12.85 -9.74
CA GLU A 316 26.33 12.64 -8.54
C GLU A 316 25.49 12.63 -7.24
N ASP A 317 24.51 13.52 -7.15
CA ASP A 317 23.64 13.64 -5.98
C ASP A 317 22.76 12.39 -5.78
N TYR A 318 22.27 11.78 -6.86
CA TYR A 318 21.52 10.53 -6.81
C TYR A 318 22.42 9.35 -6.48
N ALA A 319 23.60 9.28 -7.11
CA ALA A 319 24.56 8.21 -6.84
C ALA A 319 25.04 8.19 -5.38
N ALA A 320 25.17 9.36 -4.74
CA ALA A 320 25.65 9.49 -3.37
C ALA A 320 24.63 9.06 -2.31
N GLN A 321 23.33 9.16 -2.60
CA GLN A 321 22.26 8.80 -1.66
C GLN A 321 21.60 7.45 -1.95
N ALA A 322 21.90 6.83 -3.10
CA ALA A 322 21.25 5.61 -3.54
C ALA A 322 21.67 4.38 -2.71
N THR A 323 20.68 3.55 -2.40
CA THR A 323 20.90 2.16 -2.01
C THR A 323 20.91 1.29 -3.26
N TYR A 324 21.98 0.53 -3.46
CA TYR A 324 22.12 -0.32 -4.65
C TYR A 324 21.66 -1.74 -4.37
N VAL A 325 20.87 -2.26 -5.30
CA VAL A 325 20.43 -3.66 -5.32
C VAL A 325 20.80 -4.32 -6.64
N THR A 326 20.73 -5.64 -6.69
CA THR A 326 20.88 -6.45 -7.92
C THR A 326 19.56 -7.12 -8.24
N THR A 327 19.39 -7.51 -9.50
CA THR A 327 18.19 -8.21 -9.93
C THR A 327 18.11 -9.60 -9.30
N VAL A 328 17.04 -9.85 -8.54
CA VAL A 328 16.71 -11.18 -7.99
C VAL A 328 16.01 -11.97 -9.08
N ARG A 329 16.66 -12.98 -9.64
CA ARG A 329 16.02 -13.86 -10.64
C ARG A 329 15.08 -14.84 -9.93
N ALA A 330 13.86 -14.99 -10.47
CA ALA A 330 12.97 -16.07 -10.05
C ALA A 330 13.62 -17.43 -10.35
N ASN A 331 13.67 -18.31 -9.34
CA ASN A 331 14.19 -19.68 -9.48
C ASN A 331 13.23 -20.59 -10.25
#